data_ae6407cfef6df9ba062fd94cb8c86a59
#
_entry.id   ae6407cfef6df9ba062fd94cb8c86a59
#
_cell.length_a   1.000
_cell.length_b   1.000
_cell.length_c   1.000
_cell.angle_alpha   90.00
_cell.angle_beta   90.00
_cell.angle_gamma   90.00
#
_symmetry.space_group_name_H-M   'P 1'
#
loop_
_entity.id
_entity.type
_entity.pdbx_description
1 polymer ?
#
loop_
_entity_poly.entity_id
_entity_poly.type
_entity_poly.pdbx_seq_one_letter_code
_entity_poly.pdbx_strand_id
1 'polypeptide(L)'
;MTAPLPQGELTVARMCALTALSRAGYYRHWQASAPREEAIGVRDAIQRIALENRHYGYRRIAKQLGREGFAVNHKRVLRLMRQDNLLCLRKRPFVPVTTASKHGWRIVPNLARGMQPSGVDQLWVADITYVRMREEFAYLAIVLDGFSRRVVGWALETHMQASLTIAALKMALNGRRPQPFGLVHHSDRGVQYACADYTRVLDEHRILASMSRPGNPYDNAKAESFMKTLKQEEVDGSDYRDSRQARNAIGKFLETIYNRQRLHSALDYRPPAEFEANLPALHPAPRQRAANGERTCP
;
A
#
# COMPACT_ATOMS: atom_id res chain seq x y z
N MET A 1 32.07 -41.43 -16.70
CA MET A 1 32.01 -42.46 -15.66
C MET A 1 32.33 -41.79 -14.33
N THR A 2 31.34 -41.38 -13.58
CA THR A 2 31.50 -40.80 -12.24
C THR A 2 31.45 -41.96 -11.24
N ALA A 3 32.54 -42.16 -10.49
CA ALA A 3 32.61 -43.17 -9.45
C ALA A 3 31.55 -42.89 -8.37
N PRO A 4 30.84 -43.92 -7.85
CA PRO A 4 29.92 -43.72 -6.76
C PRO A 4 30.69 -43.32 -5.50
N LEU A 5 30.23 -42.25 -4.84
CA LEU A 5 30.74 -41.86 -3.52
C LEU A 5 30.54 -43.05 -2.53
N PRO A 6 31.55 -43.38 -1.71
CA PRO A 6 31.40 -44.44 -0.74
C PRO A 6 30.27 -44.05 0.23
N GLN A 7 29.19 -44.80 0.22
CA GLN A 7 28.13 -44.73 1.22
C GLN A 7 28.68 -45.27 2.55
N GLY A 8 29.35 -44.40 3.30
CA GLY A 8 29.64 -44.67 4.69
C GLY A 8 28.33 -44.59 5.45
N GLU A 9 27.86 -45.75 5.97
CA GLU A 9 26.69 -45.83 6.85
C GLU A 9 26.91 -44.96 8.08
N LEU A 10 26.43 -43.69 8.03
CA LEU A 10 26.36 -42.84 9.20
C LEU A 10 25.27 -43.40 10.12
N THR A 11 25.68 -44.08 11.15
CA THR A 11 24.75 -44.58 12.17
C THR A 11 24.03 -43.41 12.82
N VAL A 12 22.76 -43.60 13.24
CA VAL A 12 21.96 -42.57 13.95
C VAL A 12 22.70 -42.02 15.17
N ALA A 13 23.49 -42.88 15.85
CA ALA A 13 24.34 -42.46 16.97
C ALA A 13 25.41 -41.44 16.53
N ARG A 14 26.06 -41.65 15.39
CA ARG A 14 27.08 -40.75 14.83
C ARG A 14 26.46 -39.45 14.36
N MET A 15 25.30 -39.49 13.69
CA MET A 15 24.57 -38.32 13.29
C MET A 15 24.14 -37.45 14.49
N CYS A 16 23.61 -38.07 15.54
CA CYS A 16 23.25 -37.40 16.77
C CYS A 16 24.46 -36.74 17.47
N ALA A 17 25.60 -37.43 17.48
CA ALA A 17 26.83 -36.86 18.04
C ALA A 17 27.35 -35.67 17.26
N LEU A 18 27.30 -35.72 15.92
CA LEU A 18 27.75 -34.63 15.04
C LEU A 18 26.86 -33.39 15.08
N THR A 19 25.55 -33.58 15.29
CA THR A 19 24.56 -32.48 15.33
C THR A 19 24.21 -31.99 16.73
N ALA A 20 24.82 -32.58 17.77
CA ALA A 20 24.50 -32.33 19.19
C ALA A 20 23.00 -32.57 19.53
N LEU A 21 22.30 -33.42 18.79
CA LEU A 21 20.90 -33.80 19.03
C LEU A 21 20.81 -35.05 19.84
N SER A 22 19.86 -35.15 20.78
CA SER A 22 19.55 -36.39 21.46
C SER A 22 18.92 -37.41 20.49
N ARG A 23 19.15 -38.72 20.70
CA ARG A 23 18.47 -39.77 19.93
C ARG A 23 16.94 -39.63 19.97
N ALA A 24 16.38 -39.30 21.12
CA ALA A 24 14.95 -39.03 21.26
C ALA A 24 14.49 -37.83 20.42
N GLY A 25 15.33 -36.76 20.30
CA GLY A 25 15.08 -35.61 19.44
C GLY A 25 15.08 -35.98 17.96
N TYR A 26 16.04 -36.80 17.53
CA TYR A 26 16.13 -37.32 16.17
C TYR A 26 14.87 -38.09 15.76
N TYR A 27 14.48 -39.12 16.54
CA TYR A 27 13.30 -39.92 16.24
C TYR A 27 11.98 -39.18 16.39
N ARG A 28 11.87 -38.21 17.32
CA ARG A 28 10.69 -37.34 17.43
C ARG A 28 10.46 -36.52 16.16
N HIS A 29 11.54 -36.09 15.51
CA HIS A 29 11.43 -35.36 14.25
C HIS A 29 10.89 -36.25 13.13
N TRP A 30 11.33 -37.50 13.04
CA TRP A 30 10.87 -38.43 12.00
C TRP A 30 9.43 -38.93 12.20
N GLN A 31 8.99 -39.12 13.43
CA GLN A 31 7.62 -39.52 13.71
C GLN A 31 6.59 -38.41 13.51
N ALA A 32 7.02 -37.14 13.52
CA ALA A 32 6.13 -35.99 13.42
C ALA A 32 5.82 -35.56 11.98
N SER A 33 6.33 -36.24 10.95
CA SER A 33 6.39 -35.69 9.60
C SER A 33 5.36 -36.20 8.59
N ALA A 34 4.44 -37.08 8.96
CA ALA A 34 3.31 -37.35 8.08
C ALA A 34 2.32 -36.19 8.11
N PRO A 35 2.03 -35.52 6.95
CA PRO A 35 1.03 -34.48 6.91
C PRO A 35 -0.33 -35.07 7.33
N ARG A 36 -0.97 -34.49 8.35
CA ARG A 36 -2.35 -34.85 8.67
C ARG A 36 -3.24 -34.45 7.49
N GLU A 37 -4.21 -35.26 7.10
CA GLU A 37 -5.15 -34.96 6.00
C GLU A 37 -5.79 -33.59 6.13
N GLU A 38 -6.17 -33.18 7.34
CA GLU A 38 -6.65 -31.82 7.64
C GLU A 38 -5.62 -30.69 7.32
N ALA A 39 -4.33 -31.02 7.22
CA ALA A 39 -3.31 -30.05 6.90
C ALA A 39 -3.16 -29.85 5.38
N ILE A 40 -3.60 -30.79 4.55
CA ILE A 40 -3.44 -30.75 3.09
C ILE A 40 -4.26 -29.58 2.54
N GLY A 41 -5.56 -29.51 2.81
CA GLY A 41 -6.41 -28.41 2.32
C GLY A 41 -5.96 -27.03 2.75
N VAL A 42 -5.45 -26.90 3.99
CA VAL A 42 -4.87 -25.63 4.48
C VAL A 42 -3.56 -25.31 3.76
N ARG A 43 -2.69 -26.30 3.48
CA ARG A 43 -1.44 -26.07 2.72
C ARG A 43 -1.72 -25.64 1.29
N ASP A 44 -2.64 -26.31 0.61
CA ASP A 44 -3.04 -25.96 -0.76
C ASP A 44 -3.60 -24.54 -0.83
N ALA A 45 -4.45 -24.17 0.13
CA ALA A 45 -4.97 -22.80 0.21
C ALA A 45 -3.86 -21.77 0.50
N ILE A 46 -2.92 -22.08 1.42
CA ILE A 46 -1.75 -21.21 1.67
C ILE A 46 -0.91 -21.05 0.40
N GLN A 47 -0.64 -22.14 -0.32
CA GLN A 47 0.17 -22.12 -1.54
C GLN A 47 -0.51 -21.28 -2.63
N ARG A 48 -1.80 -21.50 -2.87
CA ARG A 48 -2.59 -20.73 -3.85
C ARG A 48 -2.56 -19.25 -3.51
N ILE A 49 -2.90 -18.86 -2.27
CA ILE A 49 -2.91 -17.45 -1.84
C ILE A 49 -1.53 -16.82 -1.96
N ALA A 50 -0.46 -17.55 -1.60
CA ALA A 50 0.91 -17.08 -1.69
C ALA A 50 1.38 -16.87 -3.15
N LEU A 51 0.95 -17.73 -4.09
CA LEU A 51 1.25 -17.59 -5.52
C LEU A 51 0.49 -16.43 -6.15
N GLU A 52 -0.78 -16.25 -5.80
CA GLU A 52 -1.60 -15.11 -6.25
C GLU A 52 -1.10 -13.78 -5.67
N ASN A 53 -0.59 -13.80 -4.44
CA ASN A 53 -0.18 -12.61 -3.68
C ASN A 53 1.25 -12.77 -3.14
N ARG A 54 2.25 -12.76 -4.03
CA ARG A 54 3.67 -13.04 -3.72
C ARG A 54 4.27 -12.18 -2.60
N HIS A 55 3.65 -11.04 -2.30
CA HIS A 55 4.10 -10.08 -1.28
C HIS A 55 3.33 -10.20 0.04
N TYR A 56 2.41 -11.18 0.15
CA TYR A 56 1.70 -11.43 1.40
C TYR A 56 2.59 -12.19 2.38
N GLY A 57 2.81 -11.60 3.55
CA GLY A 57 3.38 -12.33 4.70
C GLY A 57 2.30 -13.13 5.42
N TYR A 58 2.73 -14.04 6.29
CA TYR A 58 1.87 -14.99 7.00
C TYR A 58 0.63 -14.39 7.67
N ARG A 59 0.69 -13.12 8.15
CA ARG A 59 -0.47 -12.47 8.78
C ARG A 59 -1.58 -12.18 7.77
N ARG A 60 -1.23 -11.68 6.58
CA ARG A 60 -2.20 -11.44 5.50
C ARG A 60 -2.76 -12.76 4.97
N ILE A 61 -1.91 -13.76 4.79
CA ILE A 61 -2.35 -15.12 4.38
C ILE A 61 -3.32 -15.69 5.41
N ALA A 62 -3.03 -15.60 6.71
CA ALA A 62 -3.94 -16.06 7.74
C ALA A 62 -5.30 -15.33 7.72
N LYS A 63 -5.31 -14.03 7.45
CA LYS A 63 -6.55 -13.25 7.33
C LYS A 63 -7.33 -13.62 6.06
N GLN A 64 -6.63 -13.85 4.95
CA GLN A 64 -7.25 -14.31 3.71
C GLN A 64 -7.85 -15.72 3.88
N LEU A 65 -7.14 -16.64 4.52
CA LEU A 65 -7.68 -17.96 4.88
C LEU A 65 -8.95 -17.85 5.71
N GLY A 66 -8.98 -16.95 6.70
CA GLY A 66 -10.19 -16.70 7.49
C GLY A 66 -11.37 -16.20 6.64
N ARG A 67 -11.13 -15.38 5.62
CA ARG A 67 -12.17 -14.93 4.65
C ARG A 67 -12.69 -16.08 3.78
N GLU A 68 -11.86 -17.11 3.55
CA GLU A 68 -12.20 -18.32 2.80
C GLU A 68 -12.75 -19.45 3.69
N GLY A 69 -13.03 -19.17 4.97
CA GLY A 69 -13.64 -20.12 5.90
C GLY A 69 -12.66 -21.01 6.68
N PHE A 70 -11.35 -20.83 6.51
CA PHE A 70 -10.37 -21.61 7.26
C PHE A 70 -10.06 -20.98 8.62
N ALA A 71 -10.43 -21.62 9.71
CA ALA A 71 -10.10 -21.19 11.08
C ALA A 71 -8.67 -21.62 11.46
N VAL A 72 -7.65 -20.89 11.01
CA VAL A 72 -6.24 -21.25 11.23
C VAL A 72 -5.49 -20.13 11.95
N ASN A 73 -4.80 -20.49 13.04
CA ASN A 73 -3.96 -19.56 13.78
C ASN A 73 -2.75 -19.11 12.92
N HIS A 74 -2.47 -17.81 12.93
CA HIS A 74 -1.36 -17.21 12.15
C HIS A 74 0.02 -17.80 12.46
N LYS A 75 0.25 -18.33 13.69
CA LYS A 75 1.49 -19.05 14.06
C LYS A 75 1.60 -20.38 13.31
N ARG A 76 0.46 -21.09 13.12
CA ARG A 76 0.41 -22.33 12.32
C ARG A 76 0.67 -22.01 10.85
N VAL A 77 0.08 -20.95 10.32
CA VAL A 77 0.34 -20.48 8.93
C VAL A 77 1.82 -20.19 8.73
N LEU A 78 2.46 -19.43 9.65
CA LEU A 78 3.90 -19.14 9.55
C LEU A 78 4.76 -20.41 9.54
N ARG A 79 4.42 -21.39 10.37
CA ARG A 79 5.13 -22.67 10.42
C ARG A 79 5.02 -23.43 9.10
N LEU A 80 3.80 -23.54 8.54
CA LEU A 80 3.55 -24.21 7.26
C LEU A 80 4.28 -23.50 6.12
N MET A 81 4.18 -22.17 6.03
CA MET A 81 4.90 -21.38 5.02
C MET A 81 6.42 -21.57 5.08
N ARG A 82 7.00 -21.73 6.29
CA ARG A 82 8.44 -22.04 6.44
C ARG A 82 8.77 -23.44 5.95
N GLN A 83 7.94 -24.43 6.29
CA GLN A 83 8.13 -25.81 5.86
C GLN A 83 8.06 -25.95 4.33
N ASP A 84 7.16 -25.20 3.70
CA ASP A 84 6.91 -25.27 2.26
C ASP A 84 7.71 -24.19 1.47
N ASN A 85 8.65 -23.50 2.14
CA ASN A 85 9.50 -22.44 1.56
C ASN A 85 8.73 -21.33 0.83
N LEU A 86 7.56 -20.97 1.35
CA LEU A 86 6.65 -19.94 0.79
C LEU A 86 6.79 -18.57 1.46
N LEU A 87 7.95 -18.26 2.03
CA LEU A 87 8.15 -16.97 2.69
C LEU A 87 8.24 -15.85 1.65
N CYS A 88 7.58 -14.72 1.95
CA CYS A 88 7.58 -13.52 1.13
C CYS A 88 9.02 -13.03 0.86
N LEU A 89 9.34 -12.84 -0.41
CA LEU A 89 10.63 -12.28 -0.85
C LEU A 89 10.65 -10.78 -0.59
N ARG A 90 11.68 -10.30 0.13
CA ARG A 90 11.93 -8.87 0.35
C ARG A 90 13.17 -8.45 -0.43
N LYS A 91 12.99 -7.65 -1.47
CA LYS A 91 14.11 -6.93 -2.11
C LYS A 91 14.47 -5.70 -1.28
N ARG A 92 15.76 -5.37 -1.19
CA ARG A 92 16.19 -4.09 -0.60
C ARG A 92 15.86 -2.97 -1.59
N PRO A 93 15.12 -1.91 -1.19
CA PRO A 93 14.80 -0.83 -2.09
C PRO A 93 16.04 0.02 -2.39
N PHE A 94 16.19 0.42 -3.63
CA PHE A 94 17.05 1.52 -4.03
C PHE A 94 16.29 2.82 -3.78
N VAL A 95 16.89 3.78 -3.06
CA VAL A 95 16.26 5.06 -2.73
C VAL A 95 16.99 6.18 -3.45
N PRO A 96 16.47 6.69 -4.58
CA PRO A 96 16.98 7.90 -5.19
C PRO A 96 16.41 9.14 -4.53
N VAL A 97 17.15 10.26 -4.61
CA VAL A 97 16.68 11.58 -4.17
C VAL A 97 15.97 12.25 -5.34
N THR A 98 14.66 12.52 -5.20
CA THR A 98 13.81 13.00 -6.30
C THR A 98 13.24 14.41 -6.11
N THR A 99 13.41 15.06 -4.95
CA THR A 99 12.74 16.33 -4.64
C THR A 99 13.69 17.52 -4.69
N ALA A 100 13.48 18.43 -5.64
CA ALA A 100 14.09 19.75 -5.65
C ALA A 100 13.25 20.72 -4.80
N SER A 101 13.59 20.84 -3.51
CA SER A 101 12.82 21.65 -2.54
C SER A 101 13.21 23.14 -2.51
N LYS A 102 14.23 23.57 -3.28
CA LYS A 102 14.71 24.95 -3.32
C LYS A 102 14.16 25.65 -4.55
N HIS A 103 12.99 26.26 -4.42
CA HIS A 103 12.37 27.08 -5.45
C HIS A 103 11.74 28.33 -4.82
N GLY A 104 11.55 29.41 -5.62
CA GLY A 104 10.97 30.69 -5.19
C GLY A 104 9.43 30.72 -5.11
N TRP A 105 8.73 29.59 -5.24
CA TRP A 105 7.28 29.53 -5.20
C TRP A 105 6.72 29.59 -3.78
N ARG A 106 5.46 30.00 -3.64
CA ARG A 106 4.76 30.12 -2.36
C ARG A 106 4.70 28.78 -1.63
N ILE A 107 5.23 28.75 -0.41
CA ILE A 107 5.16 27.60 0.50
C ILE A 107 3.99 27.83 1.45
N VAL A 108 3.10 26.83 1.58
CA VAL A 108 1.97 26.86 2.51
C VAL A 108 2.26 26.09 3.79
N PRO A 109 1.62 26.43 4.93
CA PRO A 109 1.81 25.73 6.20
C PRO A 109 1.42 24.24 6.10
N ASN A 110 2.03 23.43 6.97
CA ASN A 110 1.66 22.02 7.11
C ASN A 110 0.39 21.88 7.98
N LEU A 111 -0.76 21.83 7.34
CA LEU A 111 -2.06 21.63 7.99
C LEU A 111 -2.33 20.16 8.33
N ALA A 112 -1.64 19.23 7.66
CA ALA A 112 -1.81 17.79 7.89
C ALA A 112 -1.11 17.29 9.17
N ARG A 113 -0.22 18.11 9.76
CA ARG A 113 0.53 17.73 10.95
C ARG A 113 -0.43 17.49 12.15
N GLY A 114 -0.38 16.28 12.70
CA GLY A 114 -1.25 15.88 13.81
C GLY A 114 -2.71 15.65 13.43
N MET A 115 -3.09 15.85 12.16
CA MET A 115 -4.44 15.58 11.70
C MET A 115 -4.74 14.08 11.71
N GLN A 116 -5.81 13.71 12.41
CA GLN A 116 -6.35 12.36 12.41
C GLN A 116 -7.71 12.37 11.70
N PRO A 117 -7.77 12.06 10.41
CA PRO A 117 -9.03 12.03 9.69
C PRO A 117 -9.99 11.03 10.33
N SER A 118 -11.22 11.42 10.54
CA SER A 118 -12.32 10.59 11.05
C SER A 118 -13.22 10.04 9.94
N GLY A 119 -13.02 10.49 8.71
CA GLY A 119 -13.78 10.08 7.53
C GLY A 119 -12.99 10.25 6.23
N VAL A 120 -13.56 9.77 5.14
CA VAL A 120 -13.04 9.96 3.79
C VAL A 120 -13.08 11.43 3.38
N ASP A 121 -12.23 11.80 2.44
CA ASP A 121 -12.19 13.14 1.81
C ASP A 121 -11.94 14.29 2.81
N GLN A 122 -11.29 14.01 3.95
CA GLN A 122 -10.81 15.03 4.89
C GLN A 122 -9.32 15.33 4.71
N LEU A 123 -8.54 14.35 4.32
CA LEU A 123 -7.12 14.48 4.03
C LEU A 123 -6.77 13.67 2.79
N TRP A 124 -6.33 14.34 1.73
CA TRP A 124 -5.66 13.68 0.63
C TRP A 124 -4.16 13.92 0.71
N VAL A 125 -3.38 12.88 0.45
CA VAL A 125 -1.92 12.97 0.37
C VAL A 125 -1.49 12.67 -1.06
N ALA A 126 -0.62 13.52 -1.61
CA ALA A 126 -0.12 13.37 -2.97
C ALA A 126 1.40 13.21 -2.98
N ASP A 127 1.88 12.47 -3.96
CA ASP A 127 3.30 12.25 -4.16
C ASP A 127 3.58 11.84 -5.62
N ILE A 128 4.83 12.00 -6.06
CA ILE A 128 5.30 11.60 -7.39
C ILE A 128 6.40 10.55 -7.23
N THR A 129 6.37 9.54 -8.07
CA THR A 129 7.48 8.59 -8.17
C THR A 129 7.83 8.37 -9.63
N TYR A 130 9.10 7.98 -9.90
CA TYR A 130 9.50 7.54 -11.23
C TYR A 130 9.25 6.03 -11.37
N VAL A 131 8.96 5.64 -12.59
CA VAL A 131 8.78 4.26 -13.05
C VAL A 131 9.80 4.00 -14.14
N ARG A 132 10.68 3.04 -13.93
CA ARG A 132 11.66 2.65 -14.93
C ARG A 132 10.99 1.83 -16.02
N MET A 133 11.23 2.21 -17.27
CA MET A 133 10.93 1.43 -18.47
C MET A 133 12.23 0.96 -19.11
N ARG A 134 12.16 0.24 -20.20
CA ARG A 134 13.37 -0.32 -20.85
C ARG A 134 14.35 0.75 -21.29
N GLU A 135 13.88 1.80 -21.93
CA GLU A 135 14.71 2.84 -22.58
C GLU A 135 14.59 4.20 -21.91
N GLU A 136 13.51 4.45 -21.15
CA GLU A 136 13.21 5.75 -20.58
C GLU A 136 12.56 5.63 -19.18
N PHE A 137 12.25 6.76 -18.59
CA PHE A 137 11.49 6.84 -17.33
C PHE A 137 10.12 7.44 -17.58
N ALA A 138 9.12 6.92 -16.87
CA ALA A 138 7.84 7.59 -16.68
C ALA A 138 7.74 8.10 -15.25
N TYR A 139 6.86 9.06 -15.03
CA TYR A 139 6.54 9.65 -13.73
C TYR A 139 5.09 9.37 -13.40
N LEU A 140 4.86 8.84 -12.22
CA LEU A 140 3.54 8.54 -11.70
C LEU A 140 3.23 9.51 -10.57
N ALA A 141 2.19 10.31 -10.74
CA ALA A 141 1.58 11.09 -9.67
C ALA A 141 0.37 10.35 -9.10
N ILE A 142 0.23 10.36 -7.77
CA ILE A 142 -0.92 9.75 -7.08
C ILE A 142 -1.56 10.74 -6.12
N VAL A 143 -2.85 10.54 -5.89
CA VAL A 143 -3.62 11.13 -4.79
C VAL A 143 -4.24 10.00 -3.99
N LEU A 144 -3.91 9.94 -2.71
CA LEU A 144 -4.33 8.91 -1.76
C LEU A 144 -5.22 9.52 -0.69
N ASP A 145 -6.37 8.93 -0.42
CA ASP A 145 -7.17 9.29 0.76
C ASP A 145 -6.45 8.86 2.04
N GLY A 146 -6.22 9.79 2.93
CA GLY A 146 -5.44 9.59 4.17
C GLY A 146 -6.16 8.76 5.22
N PHE A 147 -7.48 8.61 5.14
CA PHE A 147 -8.30 7.80 6.04
C PHE A 147 -8.45 6.37 5.50
N SER A 148 -9.00 6.21 4.32
CA SER A 148 -9.30 4.91 3.72
C SER A 148 -8.11 4.25 3.03
N ARG A 149 -7.01 4.97 2.83
CA ARG A 149 -5.84 4.49 2.06
C ARG A 149 -6.15 4.19 0.59
N ARG A 150 -7.30 4.61 0.09
CA ARG A 150 -7.69 4.42 -1.30
C ARG A 150 -6.94 5.39 -2.20
N VAL A 151 -6.40 4.89 -3.30
CA VAL A 151 -5.92 5.75 -4.39
C VAL A 151 -7.15 6.29 -5.09
N VAL A 152 -7.37 7.60 -5.00
CA VAL A 152 -8.54 8.30 -5.54
C VAL A 152 -8.24 8.98 -6.87
N GLY A 153 -6.96 9.24 -7.17
CA GLY A 153 -6.52 9.77 -8.45
C GLY A 153 -5.08 9.38 -8.75
N TRP A 154 -4.77 9.24 -10.03
CA TRP A 154 -3.42 8.96 -10.51
C TRP A 154 -3.24 9.39 -11.97
N ALA A 155 -2.00 9.66 -12.35
CA ALA A 155 -1.63 9.92 -13.74
C ALA A 155 -0.19 9.47 -13.98
N LEU A 156 0.11 9.00 -15.20
CA LEU A 156 1.44 8.56 -15.60
C LEU A 156 1.81 9.25 -16.91
N GLU A 157 2.97 9.92 -16.94
CA GLU A 157 3.50 10.63 -18.11
C GLU A 157 5.02 10.40 -18.22
N THR A 158 5.59 10.67 -19.39
CA THR A 158 7.04 10.62 -19.62
C THR A 158 7.76 11.89 -19.18
N HIS A 159 7.04 12.89 -18.70
CA HIS A 159 7.58 14.14 -18.15
C HIS A 159 7.03 14.42 -16.75
N MET A 160 7.76 15.20 -15.97
CA MET A 160 7.41 15.58 -14.60
C MET A 160 6.95 17.05 -14.54
N GLN A 161 6.07 17.47 -15.44
CA GLN A 161 5.47 18.80 -15.45
C GLN A 161 4.25 18.87 -14.50
N ALA A 162 3.79 20.09 -14.19
CA ALA A 162 2.61 20.30 -13.34
C ALA A 162 1.33 19.66 -13.91
N SER A 163 1.23 19.53 -15.25
CA SER A 163 0.13 18.84 -15.92
C SER A 163 -0.08 17.38 -15.42
N LEU A 164 1.01 16.69 -15.06
CA LEU A 164 0.96 15.36 -14.48
C LEU A 164 0.19 15.33 -13.14
N THR A 165 0.57 16.22 -12.21
CA THR A 165 -0.09 16.29 -10.89
C THR A 165 -1.51 16.81 -11.00
N ILE A 166 -1.76 17.77 -11.90
CA ILE A 166 -3.10 18.28 -12.20
C ILE A 166 -4.00 17.18 -12.77
N ALA A 167 -3.49 16.31 -13.64
CA ALA A 167 -4.25 15.19 -14.18
C ALA A 167 -4.67 14.20 -13.07
N ALA A 168 -3.74 13.87 -12.16
CA ALA A 168 -4.04 13.03 -11.01
C ALA A 168 -5.10 13.66 -10.07
N LEU A 169 -4.97 14.98 -9.80
CA LEU A 169 -5.93 15.71 -8.97
C LEU A 169 -7.30 15.77 -9.63
N LYS A 170 -7.39 16.07 -10.94
CA LYS A 170 -8.66 16.09 -11.68
C LYS A 170 -9.33 14.72 -11.70
N MET A 171 -8.59 13.64 -11.83
CA MET A 171 -9.14 12.28 -11.71
C MET A 171 -9.76 12.06 -10.33
N ALA A 172 -9.08 12.48 -9.25
CA ALA A 172 -9.61 12.39 -7.89
C ALA A 172 -10.91 13.21 -7.72
N LEU A 173 -10.92 14.45 -8.20
CA LEU A 173 -12.08 15.34 -8.13
C LEU A 173 -13.28 14.83 -8.95
N ASN A 174 -13.06 14.19 -10.09
CA ASN A 174 -14.12 13.58 -10.89
C ASN A 174 -14.76 12.37 -10.18
N GLY A 175 -13.98 11.61 -9.43
CA GLY A 175 -14.46 10.45 -8.67
C GLY A 175 -14.99 10.77 -7.28
N ARG A 176 -14.69 11.96 -6.75
CA ARG A 176 -15.01 12.41 -5.39
C ARG A 176 -15.58 13.82 -5.40
N ARG A 177 -16.44 14.11 -4.43
CA ARG A 177 -17.03 15.44 -4.24
C ARG A 177 -16.78 15.91 -2.81
N PRO A 178 -15.53 16.31 -2.47
CA PRO A 178 -15.22 16.75 -1.13
C PRO A 178 -16.03 18.01 -0.75
N GLN A 179 -16.34 18.12 0.53
CA GLN A 179 -17.03 19.31 1.03
C GLN A 179 -16.13 20.54 0.92
N PRO A 180 -16.65 21.69 0.50
CA PRO A 180 -15.90 22.95 0.46
C PRO A 180 -15.20 23.21 1.81
N PHE A 181 -13.90 23.47 1.80
CA PHE A 181 -13.04 23.67 2.98
C PHE A 181 -12.97 22.49 3.95
N GLY A 182 -13.57 21.33 3.62
CA GLY A 182 -13.52 20.11 4.41
C GLY A 182 -12.31 19.22 4.10
N LEU A 183 -11.65 19.43 2.97
CA LEU A 183 -10.52 18.66 2.51
C LEU A 183 -9.20 19.42 2.64
N VAL A 184 -8.22 18.81 3.28
CA VAL A 184 -6.82 19.21 3.25
C VAL A 184 -6.09 18.36 2.21
N HIS A 185 -5.48 18.99 1.22
CA HIS A 185 -4.61 18.36 0.23
C HIS A 185 -3.16 18.57 0.62
N HIS A 186 -2.47 17.50 0.98
CA HIS A 186 -1.10 17.52 1.47
C HIS A 186 -0.13 16.91 0.46
N SER A 187 0.95 17.62 0.17
CA SER A 187 2.03 17.19 -0.72
C SER A 187 3.40 17.50 -0.15
N ASP A 188 4.45 17.06 -0.83
CA ASP A 188 5.78 17.58 -0.62
C ASP A 188 5.88 19.03 -1.18
N ARG A 189 7.09 19.64 -1.08
CA ARG A 189 7.36 20.98 -1.62
C ARG A 189 7.83 20.95 -3.07
N GLY A 190 7.44 19.95 -3.85
CA GLY A 190 7.80 19.92 -5.26
C GLY A 190 7.20 21.09 -6.04
N VAL A 191 7.95 21.60 -7.02
CA VAL A 191 7.52 22.71 -7.92
C VAL A 191 6.15 22.44 -8.54
N GLN A 192 5.86 21.17 -8.83
CA GLN A 192 4.62 20.72 -9.45
C GLN A 192 3.38 21.01 -8.59
N TYR A 193 3.53 20.96 -7.26
CA TYR A 193 2.46 21.26 -6.30
C TYR A 193 2.39 22.72 -5.90
N ALA A 194 3.52 23.45 -6.03
CA ALA A 194 3.62 24.87 -5.64
C ALA A 194 3.24 25.83 -6.78
N CYS A 195 3.13 25.35 -8.02
CA CYS A 195 2.86 26.21 -9.18
C CYS A 195 1.44 26.78 -9.16
N ALA A 196 1.26 27.94 -9.82
CA ALA A 196 0.00 28.67 -9.87
C ALA A 196 -1.16 27.85 -10.47
N ASP A 197 -0.88 27.04 -11.49
CA ASP A 197 -1.93 26.24 -12.14
C ASP A 197 -2.48 25.15 -11.21
N TYR A 198 -1.61 24.52 -10.41
CA TYR A 198 -2.03 23.51 -9.44
C TYR A 198 -2.83 24.13 -8.28
N THR A 199 -2.32 25.23 -7.72
CA THR A 199 -2.99 25.93 -6.61
C THR A 199 -4.32 26.51 -7.05
N ARG A 200 -4.44 27.02 -8.28
CA ARG A 200 -5.72 27.46 -8.85
C ARG A 200 -6.77 26.36 -8.84
N VAL A 201 -6.44 25.13 -9.25
CA VAL A 201 -7.38 23.99 -9.20
C VAL A 201 -7.84 23.69 -7.76
N LEU A 202 -6.94 23.77 -6.77
CA LEU A 202 -7.32 23.59 -5.36
C LEU A 202 -8.27 24.70 -4.90
N ASP A 203 -7.96 25.97 -5.24
CA ASP A 203 -8.76 27.13 -4.85
C ASP A 203 -10.16 27.10 -5.49
N GLU A 204 -10.27 26.75 -6.79
CA GLU A 204 -11.55 26.58 -7.50
C GLU A 204 -12.46 25.55 -6.82
N HIS A 205 -11.88 24.51 -6.25
CA HIS A 205 -12.61 23.46 -5.52
C HIS A 205 -12.67 23.70 -4.01
N ARG A 206 -12.17 24.85 -3.53
CA ARG A 206 -12.14 25.23 -2.09
C ARG A 206 -11.45 24.17 -1.23
N ILE A 207 -10.32 23.66 -1.71
CA ILE A 207 -9.49 22.66 -1.04
C ILE A 207 -8.32 23.35 -0.36
N LEU A 208 -8.06 23.03 0.89
CA LEU A 208 -6.98 23.62 1.66
C LEU A 208 -5.63 22.98 1.28
N ALA A 209 -4.74 23.78 0.70
CA ALA A 209 -3.38 23.33 0.38
C ALA A 209 -2.53 23.19 1.65
N SER A 210 -1.71 22.14 1.70
CA SER A 210 -0.79 21.84 2.80
C SER A 210 0.51 21.24 2.26
N MET A 211 1.67 21.63 2.81
CA MET A 211 2.96 21.15 2.35
C MET A 211 3.81 20.62 3.50
N SER A 212 4.54 19.51 3.25
CA SER A 212 5.52 18.95 4.16
C SER A 212 6.65 19.92 4.48
N ARG A 213 7.30 19.77 5.62
CA ARG A 213 8.55 20.47 5.92
C ARG A 213 9.70 19.89 5.10
N PRO A 214 10.75 20.67 4.76
CA PRO A 214 11.90 20.15 4.03
C PRO A 214 12.55 18.99 4.81
N GLY A 215 12.84 17.89 4.10
CA GLY A 215 13.58 16.77 4.67
C GLY A 215 12.89 16.01 5.80
N ASN A 216 11.59 16.20 6.01
CA ASN A 216 10.86 15.47 7.04
C ASN A 216 9.92 14.41 6.43
N PRO A 217 10.36 13.14 6.37
CA PRO A 217 9.58 12.04 5.81
C PRO A 217 8.29 11.75 6.59
N TYR A 218 8.26 12.05 7.90
CA TYR A 218 7.08 11.79 8.73
C TYR A 218 5.85 12.60 8.32
N ASP A 219 6.06 13.75 7.68
CA ASP A 219 4.98 14.63 7.26
C ASP A 219 4.16 14.00 6.11
N ASN A 220 4.75 13.14 5.26
CA ASN A 220 4.07 12.43 4.16
C ASN A 220 4.17 10.89 4.26
N ALA A 221 4.31 10.35 5.46
CA ALA A 221 4.54 8.91 5.69
C ALA A 221 3.48 7.98 5.07
N LYS A 222 2.23 8.48 4.87
CA LYS A 222 1.16 7.70 4.23
C LYS A 222 1.43 7.49 2.74
N ALA A 223 1.85 8.53 2.02
CA ALA A 223 2.22 8.44 0.62
C ALA A 223 3.51 7.63 0.44
N GLU A 224 4.52 7.84 1.28
CA GLU A 224 5.76 7.04 1.25
C GLU A 224 5.50 5.54 1.46
N SER A 225 4.66 5.19 2.43
CA SER A 225 4.26 3.79 2.68
C SER A 225 3.53 3.18 1.48
N PHE A 226 2.70 3.98 0.80
CA PHE A 226 2.04 3.57 -0.43
C PHE A 226 3.05 3.38 -1.56
N MET A 227 3.95 4.35 -1.79
CA MET A 227 4.98 4.27 -2.85
C MET A 227 5.88 3.05 -2.66
N LYS A 228 6.24 2.72 -1.43
CA LYS A 228 6.97 1.49 -1.12
C LYS A 228 6.19 0.24 -1.52
N THR A 229 4.88 0.21 -1.24
CA THR A 229 4.01 -0.90 -1.62
C THR A 229 3.94 -1.04 -3.14
N LEU A 230 3.66 0.05 -3.86
CA LEU A 230 3.60 0.09 -5.32
C LEU A 230 4.90 -0.41 -5.95
N LYS A 231 6.05 0.12 -5.51
CA LYS A 231 7.35 -0.31 -6.03
C LYS A 231 7.60 -1.80 -5.81
N GLN A 232 7.39 -2.28 -4.60
CA GLN A 232 7.64 -3.69 -4.26
C GLN A 232 6.70 -4.67 -4.96
N GLU A 233 5.43 -4.31 -5.09
CA GLU A 233 4.39 -5.24 -5.53
C GLU A 233 4.13 -5.18 -7.04
N GLU A 234 4.46 -4.06 -7.71
CA GLU A 234 4.20 -3.86 -9.13
C GLU A 234 5.46 -3.44 -9.91
N VAL A 235 6.15 -2.36 -9.50
CA VAL A 235 7.16 -1.72 -10.35
C VAL A 235 8.48 -2.46 -10.39
N ASP A 236 9.05 -2.85 -9.22
CA ASP A 236 10.43 -3.38 -9.13
C ASP A 236 10.58 -4.78 -9.75
N GLY A 237 9.48 -5.48 -10.03
CA GLY A 237 9.45 -6.80 -10.67
C GLY A 237 9.03 -6.77 -12.14
N SER A 238 8.68 -5.60 -12.66
CA SER A 238 8.11 -5.43 -14.00
C SER A 238 9.14 -4.89 -14.98
N ASP A 239 9.04 -5.32 -16.24
CA ASP A 239 9.85 -4.88 -17.36
C ASP A 239 8.93 -4.22 -18.40
N TYR A 240 8.59 -2.95 -18.17
CA TYR A 240 7.71 -2.20 -19.06
C TYR A 240 8.44 -1.79 -20.33
N ARG A 241 7.90 -2.13 -21.49
CA ARG A 241 8.44 -1.75 -22.80
C ARG A 241 8.27 -0.28 -23.11
N ASP A 242 7.06 0.24 -22.80
CA ASP A 242 6.62 1.60 -23.12
C ASP A 242 5.67 2.15 -22.06
N SER A 243 5.37 3.44 -22.16
CA SER A 243 4.49 4.16 -21.24
C SER A 243 3.04 3.64 -21.27
N ARG A 244 2.57 3.12 -22.41
CA ARG A 244 1.24 2.54 -22.52
C ARG A 244 1.13 1.23 -21.74
N GLN A 245 2.14 0.36 -21.84
CA GLN A 245 2.18 -0.88 -21.06
C GLN A 245 2.28 -0.59 -19.56
N ALA A 246 3.16 0.34 -19.17
CA ALA A 246 3.28 0.77 -17.79
C ALA A 246 1.95 1.34 -17.24
N ARG A 247 1.28 2.21 -18.01
CA ARG A 247 -0.02 2.79 -17.64
C ARG A 247 -1.08 1.72 -17.42
N ASN A 248 -1.20 0.75 -18.31
CA ASN A 248 -2.19 -0.32 -18.20
C ASN A 248 -1.92 -1.22 -16.98
N ALA A 249 -0.67 -1.64 -16.76
CA ALA A 249 -0.31 -2.51 -15.66
C ALA A 249 -0.48 -1.79 -14.30
N ILE A 250 0.05 -0.57 -14.18
CA ILE A 250 -0.07 0.25 -12.97
C ILE A 250 -1.53 0.61 -12.70
N GLY A 251 -2.30 0.99 -13.73
CA GLY A 251 -3.73 1.27 -13.59
C GLY A 251 -4.49 0.05 -13.06
N LYS A 252 -4.25 -1.14 -13.63
CA LYS A 252 -4.83 -2.40 -13.11
C LYS A 252 -4.42 -2.66 -11.66
N PHE A 253 -3.14 -2.44 -11.33
CA PHE A 253 -2.66 -2.60 -9.97
C PHE A 253 -3.39 -1.64 -9.01
N LEU A 254 -3.45 -0.34 -9.32
CA LEU A 254 -4.05 0.67 -8.46
C LEU A 254 -5.54 0.47 -8.26
N GLU A 255 -6.28 0.27 -9.36
CA GLU A 255 -7.74 0.26 -9.32
C GLU A 255 -8.33 -1.08 -8.89
N THR A 256 -7.70 -2.19 -9.30
CA THR A 256 -8.21 -3.53 -9.02
C THR A 256 -7.48 -4.17 -7.85
N ILE A 257 -6.16 -4.30 -7.94
CA ILE A 257 -5.40 -5.05 -6.93
C ILE A 257 -5.32 -4.25 -5.63
N TYR A 258 -4.78 -3.03 -5.67
CA TYR A 258 -4.56 -2.22 -4.49
C TYR A 258 -5.87 -1.79 -3.83
N ASN A 259 -6.78 -1.19 -4.60
CA ASN A 259 -8.02 -0.62 -4.05
C ASN A 259 -9.06 -1.67 -3.68
N ARG A 260 -9.16 -2.80 -4.40
CA ARG A 260 -10.28 -3.76 -4.24
C ARG A 260 -9.90 -5.12 -3.67
N GLN A 261 -8.65 -5.54 -3.74
CA GLN A 261 -8.25 -6.89 -3.34
C GLN A 261 -7.23 -6.89 -2.19
N ARG A 262 -6.31 -5.93 -2.20
CA ARG A 262 -5.19 -5.91 -1.27
C ARG A 262 -5.63 -5.64 0.17
N LEU A 263 -5.30 -6.57 1.07
CA LEU A 263 -5.57 -6.43 2.50
C LEU A 263 -4.62 -5.44 3.17
N HIS A 264 -5.15 -4.46 3.88
CA HIS A 264 -4.40 -3.44 4.61
C HIS A 264 -4.51 -3.63 6.12
N SER A 265 -3.39 -3.79 6.81
CA SER A 265 -3.38 -3.97 8.27
C SER A 265 -3.95 -2.76 9.02
N ALA A 266 -3.76 -1.53 8.48
CA ALA A 266 -4.31 -0.31 9.04
C ALA A 266 -5.84 -0.17 8.88
N LEU A 267 -6.46 -1.03 8.04
CA LEU A 267 -7.90 -1.07 7.78
C LEU A 267 -8.51 -2.39 8.28
N ASP A 268 -7.92 -2.96 9.31
CA ASP A 268 -8.32 -4.27 9.85
C ASP A 268 -8.35 -5.38 8.78
N TYR A 269 -7.32 -5.39 7.93
CA TYR A 269 -7.17 -6.33 6.83
C TYR A 269 -8.36 -6.34 5.85
N ARG A 270 -8.90 -5.16 5.57
CA ARG A 270 -9.85 -4.93 4.48
C ARG A 270 -9.20 -4.20 3.33
N PRO A 271 -9.61 -4.44 2.07
CA PRO A 271 -9.25 -3.57 0.95
C PRO A 271 -9.84 -2.16 1.13
N PRO A 272 -9.20 -1.11 0.62
CA PRO A 272 -9.68 0.26 0.73
C PRO A 272 -11.13 0.47 0.28
N ALA A 273 -11.52 -0.12 -0.87
CA ALA A 273 -12.89 0.01 -1.38
C ALA A 273 -13.94 -0.69 -0.50
N GLU A 274 -13.61 -1.87 0.05
CA GLU A 274 -14.46 -2.58 0.99
C GLU A 274 -14.58 -1.82 2.32
N PHE A 275 -13.46 -1.25 2.78
CA PHE A 275 -13.45 -0.43 3.98
C PHE A 275 -14.39 0.77 3.85
N GLU A 276 -14.31 1.51 2.72
CA GLU A 276 -15.21 2.64 2.47
C GLU A 276 -16.69 2.23 2.36
N ALA A 277 -16.96 1.11 1.69
CA ALA A 277 -18.34 0.60 1.54
C ALA A 277 -19.01 0.23 2.87
N ASN A 278 -18.20 -0.11 3.88
CA ASN A 278 -18.69 -0.47 5.22
C ASN A 278 -18.68 0.71 6.21
N LEU A 279 -18.34 1.93 5.76
CA LEU A 279 -18.48 3.12 6.61
C LEU A 279 -19.95 3.43 6.80
N PRO A 280 -20.36 3.84 8.02
CA PRO A 280 -21.71 4.37 8.23
C PRO A 280 -21.95 5.55 7.28
N ALA A 281 -23.11 5.60 6.64
CA ALA A 281 -23.50 6.75 5.86
C ALA A 281 -23.36 8.00 6.73
N LEU A 282 -22.50 8.93 6.33
CA LEU A 282 -22.39 10.22 7.01
C LEU A 282 -23.77 10.89 6.85
N HIS A 283 -24.58 10.89 7.90
CA HIS A 283 -25.74 11.75 7.92
C HIS A 283 -25.27 13.19 7.69
N PRO A 284 -25.85 13.92 6.74
CA PRO A 284 -25.56 15.34 6.61
C PRO A 284 -25.84 15.97 7.98
N ALA A 285 -24.85 16.75 8.49
CA ALA A 285 -25.02 17.46 9.74
C ALA A 285 -26.36 18.20 9.73
N PRO A 286 -27.14 18.15 10.83
CA PRO A 286 -28.43 18.85 10.89
C PRO A 286 -28.18 20.31 10.54
N ARG A 287 -28.88 20.81 9.51
CA ARG A 287 -28.89 22.24 9.15
C ARG A 287 -29.23 23.00 10.42
N GLN A 288 -28.29 23.75 10.99
CA GLN A 288 -28.59 24.74 12.01
C GLN A 288 -29.65 25.66 11.42
N ARG A 289 -30.89 25.56 11.91
CA ARG A 289 -31.94 26.53 11.64
C ARG A 289 -31.41 27.88 12.13
N ALA A 290 -31.16 28.81 11.20
CA ALA A 290 -30.98 30.20 11.56
C ALA A 290 -32.16 30.61 12.40
N ALA A 291 -31.92 30.93 13.67
CA ALA A 291 -32.87 31.56 14.52
C ALA A 291 -33.10 32.96 13.99
N ASN A 292 -34.16 33.15 13.21
CA ASN A 292 -34.71 34.46 12.92
C ASN A 292 -35.21 35.06 14.23
N GLY A 293 -34.36 35.81 14.89
CA GLY A 293 -34.77 36.69 15.97
C GLY A 293 -35.50 37.90 15.39
N GLU A 294 -36.80 37.86 15.33
CA GLU A 294 -37.62 39.05 15.21
C GLU A 294 -37.37 39.92 16.46
N ARG A 295 -36.62 41.01 16.24
CA ARG A 295 -36.57 42.10 17.21
C ARG A 295 -37.77 43.01 16.91
N THR A 296 -38.83 42.87 17.61
CA THR A 296 -39.83 43.93 17.80
C THR A 296 -39.27 44.94 18.77
N CYS A 297 -39.07 46.18 18.27
CA CYS A 297 -38.85 47.34 19.13
C CYS A 297 -40.19 47.94 19.55
N PRO A 298 -40.28 48.47 20.78
CA PRO A 298 -41.44 49.24 21.25
C PRO A 298 -41.51 50.61 20.62
#